data_6918c960e85872a194ac501007eb61e9
#
_entry.id   6918c960e85872a194ac501007eb61e9
#
_cell.length_a   1.000
_cell.length_b   1.000
_cell.length_c   1.000
_cell.angle_alpha   90.00
_cell.angle_beta   90.00
_cell.angle_gamma   90.00
#
_symmetry.space_group_name_H-M   'P 1'
#
loop_
_entity.id
_entity.type
_entity.pdbx_description
1 polymer ?
#
loop_
_entity_poly.entity_id
_entity_poly.type
_entity_poly.pdbx_seq_one_letter_code
_entity_poly.pdbx_strand_id
1 'polypeptide(L)'
;LQYGIPAFRLPKTILDRYKKKLLEIGVKIRPNTAIGTALEIKDLFRDGYESIFIGTGVWRPKTLGVKGESLGNVHYAIDYLANPDAYDLGERVAVIGMGNSAMDVARTVIRHGAREVTLYARGLVSNASEHETAYARLDGAAFEFGKQIVEITDDGPVFETILYDAEGRQTRVEETTEQVYADSTIISISQGPKSKLVNTTEGLKASKNGLLMTDERGQTTIPGIFASG
;
A
#
# COMPACT_ATOMS: atom_id res chain seq x y z
N LEU A 1 5.29 -9.49 0.16
CA LEU A 1 6.67 -9.82 -0.20
C LEU A 1 6.80 -10.12 -1.70
N GLN A 2 6.00 -11.05 -2.23
CA GLN A 2 6.12 -11.49 -3.64
C GLN A 2 5.77 -10.38 -4.63
N TYR A 3 4.71 -9.62 -4.39
CA TYR A 3 4.15 -8.68 -5.35
C TYR A 3 4.35 -7.20 -5.00
N GLY A 4 4.35 -6.82 -3.73
CA GLY A 4 4.39 -5.42 -3.34
C GLY A 4 5.76 -4.86 -2.95
N ILE A 5 6.81 -5.70 -2.84
CA ILE A 5 8.19 -5.25 -2.59
C ILE A 5 9.00 -5.46 -3.86
N PRO A 6 9.64 -4.43 -4.42
CA PRO A 6 10.44 -4.54 -5.63
C PRO A 6 11.61 -5.54 -5.51
N ALA A 7 11.98 -6.18 -6.63
CA ALA A 7 13.04 -7.18 -6.65
C ALA A 7 14.42 -6.61 -6.28
N PHE A 8 14.68 -5.35 -6.56
CA PHE A 8 15.93 -4.68 -6.17
C PHE A 8 16.05 -4.48 -4.66
N ARG A 9 14.93 -4.49 -3.93
CA ARG A 9 14.89 -4.40 -2.47
C ARG A 9 14.81 -5.78 -1.82
N LEU A 10 14.04 -6.70 -2.39
CA LEU A 10 13.94 -8.10 -1.95
C LEU A 10 14.00 -9.04 -3.15
N PRO A 11 15.16 -9.62 -3.47
CA PRO A 11 15.31 -10.57 -4.56
C PRO A 11 14.34 -11.74 -4.43
N LYS A 12 13.61 -12.05 -5.50
CA LYS A 12 12.57 -13.10 -5.48
C LYS A 12 13.13 -14.50 -5.26
N THR A 13 14.38 -14.74 -5.63
CA THR A 13 15.12 -15.98 -5.35
C THR A 13 15.20 -16.33 -3.86
N ILE A 14 15.21 -15.30 -2.98
CA ILE A 14 15.15 -15.50 -1.52
C ILE A 14 13.80 -16.12 -1.15
N LEU A 15 12.71 -15.60 -1.70
CA LEU A 15 11.35 -16.11 -1.44
C LEU A 15 11.19 -17.54 -1.96
N ASP A 16 11.72 -17.84 -3.16
CA ASP A 16 11.67 -19.17 -3.74
C ASP A 16 12.44 -20.18 -2.87
N ARG A 17 13.60 -19.79 -2.34
CA ARG A 17 14.37 -20.61 -1.39
C ARG A 17 13.56 -20.90 -0.11
N TYR A 18 12.90 -19.90 0.48
CA TYR A 18 12.05 -20.12 1.65
C TYR A 18 10.84 -21.01 1.35
N LYS A 19 10.18 -20.77 0.21
CA LYS A 19 9.07 -21.62 -0.23
C LYS A 19 9.51 -23.08 -0.37
N LYS A 20 10.65 -23.35 -1.01
CA LYS A 20 11.21 -24.70 -1.13
C LYS A 20 11.44 -25.33 0.23
N LYS A 21 12.05 -24.58 1.16
CA LYS A 21 12.31 -25.05 2.52
C LYS A 21 11.04 -25.39 3.29
N LEU A 22 9.97 -24.57 3.16
CA LEU A 22 8.69 -24.85 3.76
C LEU A 22 8.06 -26.16 3.23
N LEU A 23 8.16 -26.40 1.91
CA LEU A 23 7.68 -27.64 1.31
C LEU A 23 8.48 -28.86 1.80
N GLU A 24 9.81 -28.75 1.92
CA GLU A 24 10.69 -29.83 2.40
C GLU A 24 10.37 -30.24 3.85
N ILE A 25 9.96 -29.32 4.71
CA ILE A 25 9.53 -29.62 6.10
C ILE A 25 8.06 -30.03 6.22
N GLY A 26 7.38 -30.25 5.07
CA GLY A 26 6.02 -30.82 5.04
C GLY A 26 4.88 -29.80 5.01
N VAL A 27 5.14 -28.49 4.91
CA VAL A 27 4.08 -27.49 4.75
C VAL A 27 3.37 -27.69 3.41
N LYS A 28 2.05 -27.85 3.46
CA LYS A 28 1.20 -28.00 2.27
C LYS A 28 0.73 -26.63 1.80
N ILE A 29 1.11 -26.23 0.59
CA ILE A 29 0.67 -24.98 -0.03
C ILE A 29 -0.49 -25.30 -0.99
N ARG A 30 -1.63 -24.62 -0.80
CA ARG A 30 -2.82 -24.75 -1.66
C ARG A 30 -3.09 -23.39 -2.33
N PRO A 31 -2.50 -23.12 -3.49
CA PRO A 31 -2.76 -21.87 -4.22
C PRO A 31 -4.18 -21.86 -4.79
N ASN A 32 -4.64 -20.68 -5.19
CA ASN A 32 -5.96 -20.45 -5.80
C ASN A 32 -7.14 -20.92 -4.95
N THR A 33 -6.96 -20.97 -3.63
CA THR A 33 -8.01 -21.35 -2.68
C THR A 33 -8.52 -20.10 -1.95
N ALA A 34 -9.75 -19.73 -2.25
CA ALA A 34 -10.36 -18.53 -1.67
C ALA A 34 -11.20 -18.89 -0.44
N ILE A 35 -10.74 -18.48 0.74
CA ILE A 35 -11.47 -18.61 2.00
C ILE A 35 -12.42 -17.41 2.16
N GLY A 36 -13.63 -17.68 2.63
CA GLY A 36 -14.71 -16.69 2.76
C GLY A 36 -15.55 -16.53 1.47
N THR A 37 -15.34 -17.43 0.49
CA THR A 37 -16.16 -17.55 -0.72
C THR A 37 -16.51 -18.98 -1.03
N ALA A 38 -15.56 -19.73 -1.61
CA ALA A 38 -15.74 -21.13 -1.99
C ALA A 38 -15.61 -22.06 -0.77
N LEU A 39 -14.78 -21.68 0.20
CA LEU A 39 -14.61 -22.37 1.49
C LEU A 39 -14.83 -21.35 2.61
N GLU A 40 -15.59 -21.73 3.61
CA GLU A 40 -15.76 -20.96 4.83
C GLU A 40 -14.76 -21.41 5.91
N ILE A 41 -14.49 -20.56 6.89
CA ILE A 41 -13.60 -20.90 8.01
C ILE A 41 -14.11 -22.14 8.77
N LYS A 42 -15.43 -22.28 8.95
CA LYS A 42 -16.02 -23.45 9.59
C LYS A 42 -15.73 -24.77 8.87
N ASP A 43 -15.56 -24.72 7.53
CA ASP A 43 -15.23 -25.91 6.75
C ASP A 43 -13.83 -26.43 7.10
N LEU A 44 -12.88 -25.53 7.37
CA LEU A 44 -11.54 -25.91 7.80
C LEU A 44 -11.55 -26.66 9.12
N PHE A 45 -12.33 -26.20 10.11
CA PHE A 45 -12.48 -26.94 11.36
C PHE A 45 -13.15 -28.31 11.17
N ARG A 46 -14.18 -28.37 10.29
CA ARG A 46 -14.81 -29.65 9.93
C ARG A 46 -13.85 -30.62 9.24
N ASP A 47 -12.89 -30.09 8.49
CA ASP A 47 -11.83 -30.88 7.83
C ASP A 47 -10.71 -31.31 8.80
N GLY A 48 -10.83 -31.01 10.11
CA GLY A 48 -9.93 -31.46 11.16
C GLY A 48 -8.80 -30.50 11.52
N TYR A 49 -8.81 -29.26 11.03
CA TYR A 49 -7.86 -28.24 11.51
C TYR A 49 -8.25 -27.80 12.92
N GLU A 50 -7.31 -27.83 13.84
CA GLU A 50 -7.53 -27.46 15.25
C GLU A 50 -7.36 -25.97 15.51
N SER A 51 -6.59 -25.28 14.68
CA SER A 51 -6.39 -23.84 14.73
C SER A 51 -6.15 -23.22 13.36
N ILE A 52 -6.49 -21.95 13.22
CA ILE A 52 -6.37 -21.18 11.97
C ILE A 52 -5.65 -19.87 12.27
N PHE A 53 -4.64 -19.55 11.46
CA PHE A 53 -3.96 -18.25 11.50
C PHE A 53 -4.33 -17.43 10.27
N ILE A 54 -4.84 -16.21 10.48
CA ILE A 54 -5.23 -15.28 9.42
C ILE A 54 -4.11 -14.23 9.27
N GLY A 55 -3.33 -14.36 8.21
CA GLY A 55 -2.23 -13.44 7.86
C GLY A 55 -2.39 -12.87 6.45
N THR A 56 -3.62 -12.51 6.07
CA THR A 56 -3.97 -12.09 4.69
C THR A 56 -3.45 -10.72 4.30
N GLY A 57 -3.07 -9.90 5.26
CA GLY A 57 -2.58 -8.53 5.03
C GLY A 57 -3.67 -7.55 4.58
N VAL A 58 -3.24 -6.36 4.18
CA VAL A 58 -4.09 -5.25 3.75
C VAL A 58 -3.81 -4.92 2.27
N TRP A 59 -4.79 -5.14 1.41
CA TRP A 59 -4.64 -5.07 -0.06
C TRP A 59 -5.58 -4.07 -0.73
N ARG A 60 -6.44 -3.41 0.03
CA ARG A 60 -7.34 -2.41 -0.51
C ARG A 60 -6.64 -1.05 -0.45
N PRO A 61 -6.36 -0.38 -1.58
CA PRO A 61 -5.80 0.96 -1.54
C PRO A 61 -6.77 1.91 -0.84
N LYS A 62 -6.25 2.85 -0.08
CA LYS A 62 -7.02 3.98 0.43
C LYS A 62 -7.17 5.01 -0.66
N THR A 63 -8.35 5.65 -0.69
CA THR A 63 -8.68 6.71 -1.61
C THR A 63 -8.41 8.08 -0.99
N LEU A 64 -8.13 9.06 -1.81
CA LEU A 64 -7.99 10.47 -1.42
C LEU A 64 -9.37 11.12 -1.21
N GLY A 65 -10.37 10.68 -1.98
CA GLY A 65 -11.69 11.27 -2.00
C GLY A 65 -11.75 12.63 -2.71
N VAL A 66 -10.82 12.87 -3.63
CA VAL A 66 -10.76 14.09 -4.44
C VAL A 66 -11.35 13.87 -5.84
N LYS A 67 -11.77 14.95 -6.48
CA LYS A 67 -12.21 14.93 -7.86
C LYS A 67 -11.06 14.48 -8.78
N GLY A 68 -11.37 13.67 -9.79
CA GLY A 68 -10.40 13.15 -10.75
C GLY A 68 -9.64 11.90 -10.32
N GLU A 69 -9.85 11.36 -9.12
CA GLU A 69 -9.17 10.17 -8.61
C GLU A 69 -9.42 8.90 -9.47
N SER A 70 -10.46 8.91 -10.31
CA SER A 70 -10.80 7.80 -11.22
C SER A 70 -10.37 8.02 -12.66
N LEU A 71 -9.58 9.03 -12.96
CA LEU A 71 -9.05 9.28 -14.30
C LEU A 71 -8.08 8.17 -14.73
N GLY A 72 -7.92 8.00 -16.04
CA GLY A 72 -7.08 6.95 -16.61
C GLY A 72 -5.59 7.07 -16.33
N ASN A 73 -5.12 8.28 -16.02
CA ASN A 73 -3.74 8.60 -15.63
C ASN A 73 -3.50 8.49 -14.10
N VAL A 74 -4.47 7.99 -13.33
CA VAL A 74 -4.37 7.82 -11.88
C VAL A 74 -4.26 6.33 -11.52
N HIS A 75 -3.26 5.98 -10.75
CA HIS A 75 -2.96 4.61 -10.36
C HIS A 75 -2.77 4.47 -8.85
N TYR A 76 -2.93 3.26 -8.32
CA TYR A 76 -2.65 2.97 -6.92
C TYR A 76 -1.33 2.21 -6.77
N ALA A 77 -0.53 2.61 -5.78
CA ALA A 77 0.79 2.06 -5.52
C ALA A 77 0.81 0.52 -5.43
N ILE A 78 -0.17 -0.08 -4.75
CA ILE A 78 -0.20 -1.53 -4.56
C ILE A 78 -0.46 -2.29 -5.86
N ASP A 79 -1.29 -1.73 -6.75
CA ASP A 79 -1.60 -2.33 -8.04
C ASP A 79 -0.42 -2.16 -9.00
N TYR A 80 0.18 -0.97 -9.05
CA TYR A 80 1.38 -0.70 -9.83
C TYR A 80 2.56 -1.61 -9.41
N LEU A 81 2.89 -1.66 -8.11
CA LEU A 81 3.99 -2.48 -7.61
C LEU A 81 3.78 -3.99 -7.81
N ALA A 82 2.53 -4.44 -7.94
CA ALA A 82 2.23 -5.83 -8.21
C ALA A 82 2.63 -6.27 -9.62
N ASN A 83 2.54 -5.38 -10.59
CA ASN A 83 2.90 -5.64 -11.99
C ASN A 83 3.28 -4.34 -12.72
N PRO A 84 4.45 -3.75 -12.44
CA PRO A 84 4.84 -2.46 -13.01
C PRO A 84 4.97 -2.47 -14.55
N ASP A 85 5.32 -3.62 -15.15
CA ASP A 85 5.45 -3.77 -16.60
C ASP A 85 4.13 -3.61 -17.38
N ALA A 86 2.99 -3.62 -16.67
CA ALA A 86 1.68 -3.43 -17.30
C ALA A 86 1.26 -1.96 -17.44
N TYR A 87 2.11 -1.02 -16.97
CA TYR A 87 1.79 0.40 -16.95
C TYR A 87 2.71 1.19 -17.85
N ASP A 88 2.13 2.07 -18.63
CA ASP A 88 2.83 3.16 -19.34
C ASP A 88 2.53 4.45 -18.58
N LEU A 89 3.51 4.95 -17.84
CA LEU A 89 3.33 6.08 -16.92
C LEU A 89 3.77 7.42 -17.52
N GLY A 90 4.42 7.41 -18.70
CA GLY A 90 5.03 8.59 -19.28
C GLY A 90 6.35 8.98 -18.62
N GLU A 91 6.80 10.22 -18.88
CA GLU A 91 8.10 10.72 -18.42
C GLU A 91 8.05 11.41 -17.05
N ARG A 92 6.92 12.05 -16.71
CA ARG A 92 6.71 12.83 -15.48
C ARG A 92 5.68 12.16 -14.60
N VAL A 93 6.07 11.72 -13.41
CA VAL A 93 5.20 10.99 -12.50
C VAL A 93 5.14 11.66 -11.13
N ALA A 94 3.91 11.97 -10.70
CA ALA A 94 3.63 12.46 -9.36
C ALA A 94 3.25 11.29 -8.44
N VAL A 95 3.93 11.14 -7.30
CA VAL A 95 3.62 10.13 -6.28
C VAL A 95 3.02 10.82 -5.07
N ILE A 96 1.77 10.48 -4.73
CA ILE A 96 1.07 11.07 -3.60
C ILE A 96 1.26 10.19 -2.37
N GLY A 97 2.12 10.64 -1.47
CA GLY A 97 2.49 9.92 -0.25
C GLY A 97 4.00 9.88 -0.03
N MET A 98 4.42 9.59 1.21
CA MET A 98 5.83 9.68 1.61
C MET A 98 6.22 8.56 2.61
N GLY A 99 5.57 7.41 2.51
CA GLY A 99 5.92 6.20 3.27
C GLY A 99 6.84 5.26 2.48
N ASN A 100 7.25 4.14 3.08
CA ASN A 100 8.12 3.15 2.42
C ASN A 100 7.57 2.67 1.07
N SER A 101 6.25 2.48 0.95
CA SER A 101 5.63 2.09 -0.33
C SER A 101 5.77 3.18 -1.39
N ALA A 102 5.73 4.47 -1.01
CA ALA A 102 5.94 5.57 -1.94
C ALA A 102 7.39 5.61 -2.44
N MET A 103 8.36 5.30 -1.58
CA MET A 103 9.77 5.14 -1.97
C MET A 103 9.94 3.99 -2.96
N ASP A 104 9.31 2.84 -2.70
CA ASP A 104 9.32 1.69 -3.60
C ASP A 104 8.71 2.04 -4.97
N VAL A 105 7.59 2.79 -4.99
CA VAL A 105 6.96 3.29 -6.22
C VAL A 105 7.92 4.20 -6.98
N ALA A 106 8.43 5.26 -6.37
CA ALA A 106 9.29 6.23 -7.03
C ALA A 106 10.52 5.57 -7.65
N ARG A 107 11.18 4.71 -6.89
CA ARG A 107 12.37 3.97 -7.35
C ARG A 107 12.05 2.98 -8.47
N THR A 108 10.86 2.36 -8.45
CA THR A 108 10.41 1.48 -9.53
C THR A 108 10.11 2.27 -10.79
N VAL A 109 9.37 3.38 -10.67
CA VAL A 109 9.02 4.28 -11.78
C VAL A 109 10.27 4.82 -12.49
N ILE A 110 11.29 5.27 -11.74
CA ILE A 110 12.57 5.72 -12.31
C ILE A 110 13.25 4.59 -13.08
N ARG A 111 13.28 3.36 -12.55
CA ARG A 111 13.88 2.20 -13.22
C ARG A 111 13.11 1.76 -14.46
N HIS A 112 11.83 2.10 -14.56
CA HIS A 112 11.00 1.87 -15.74
C HIS A 112 11.06 3.02 -16.76
N GLY A 113 11.93 4.02 -16.53
CA GLY A 113 12.30 5.01 -17.55
C GLY A 113 11.68 6.39 -17.40
N ALA A 114 10.90 6.66 -16.35
CA ALA A 114 10.45 8.02 -16.07
C ALA A 114 11.64 8.92 -15.74
N ARG A 115 11.59 10.17 -16.23
CA ARG A 115 12.68 11.16 -16.09
C ARG A 115 12.51 12.05 -14.87
N GLU A 116 11.26 12.39 -14.57
CA GLU A 116 10.91 13.28 -13.48
C GLU A 116 9.93 12.55 -12.54
N VAL A 117 10.37 12.24 -11.34
CA VAL A 117 9.53 11.58 -10.33
C VAL A 117 9.58 12.39 -9.05
N THR A 118 8.44 12.96 -8.66
CA THR A 118 8.31 13.77 -7.46
C THR A 118 7.29 13.17 -6.50
N LEU A 119 7.70 13.04 -5.24
CA LEU A 119 6.83 12.60 -4.15
C LEU A 119 6.26 13.82 -3.41
N TYR A 120 4.97 13.81 -3.16
CA TYR A 120 4.23 14.89 -2.50
C TYR A 120 3.66 14.43 -1.16
N ALA A 121 3.85 15.22 -0.11
CA ALA A 121 3.31 14.96 1.21
C ALA A 121 2.69 16.19 1.86
N ARG A 122 1.64 15.97 2.66
CA ARG A 122 1.03 17.00 3.49
C ARG A 122 1.98 17.44 4.61
N GLY A 123 2.64 16.49 5.27
CA GLY A 123 3.57 16.74 6.37
C GLY A 123 4.90 17.35 5.92
N LEU A 124 5.72 17.75 6.89
CA LEU A 124 7.06 18.34 6.67
C LEU A 124 8.17 17.29 6.63
N VAL A 125 7.87 16.04 6.96
CA VAL A 125 8.84 14.96 7.03
C VAL A 125 8.33 13.71 6.33
N SER A 126 9.26 12.90 5.84
CA SER A 126 8.96 11.58 5.33
C SER A 126 8.58 10.63 6.46
N ASN A 127 7.55 9.80 6.24
CA ASN A 127 7.18 8.69 7.12
C ASN A 127 7.88 7.38 6.76
N ALA A 128 8.71 7.38 5.70
CA ALA A 128 9.56 6.26 5.35
C ALA A 128 10.79 6.20 6.27
N SER A 129 11.44 5.05 6.32
CA SER A 129 12.74 4.95 6.98
C SER A 129 13.77 5.86 6.30
N GLU A 130 14.73 6.36 7.07
CA GLU A 130 15.81 7.20 6.54
C GLU A 130 16.55 6.52 5.38
N HIS A 131 16.77 5.22 5.50
CA HIS A 131 17.44 4.40 4.51
C HIS A 131 16.69 4.38 3.16
N GLU A 132 15.38 4.13 3.17
CA GLU A 132 14.56 4.12 1.95
C GLU A 132 14.44 5.52 1.33
N THR A 133 14.33 6.54 2.16
CA THR A 133 14.31 7.93 1.71
C THR A 133 15.62 8.32 1.05
N ALA A 134 16.76 7.92 1.64
CA ALA A 134 18.09 8.17 1.07
C ALA A 134 18.26 7.47 -0.28
N TYR A 135 17.84 6.21 -0.40
CA TYR A 135 17.92 5.50 -1.67
C TYR A 135 17.01 6.11 -2.75
N ALA A 136 15.81 6.56 -2.40
CA ALA A 136 14.93 7.21 -3.36
C ALA A 136 15.56 8.52 -3.90
N ARG A 137 16.22 9.30 -3.04
CA ARG A 137 17.00 10.49 -3.45
C ARG A 137 18.18 10.15 -4.35
N LEU A 138 18.94 9.11 -4.01
CA LEU A 138 20.07 8.64 -4.83
C LEU A 138 19.61 8.16 -6.21
N ASP A 139 18.45 7.54 -6.30
CA ASP A 139 17.86 7.13 -7.59
C ASP A 139 17.33 8.31 -8.40
N GLY A 140 17.24 9.54 -7.83
CA GLY A 140 16.83 10.75 -8.52
C GLY A 140 15.41 11.25 -8.21
N ALA A 141 14.72 10.69 -7.22
CA ALA A 141 13.40 11.18 -6.83
C ALA A 141 13.46 12.54 -6.13
N ALA A 142 12.57 13.46 -6.50
CA ALA A 142 12.34 14.74 -5.84
C ALA A 142 11.28 14.63 -4.73
N PHE A 143 11.28 15.56 -3.77
CA PHE A 143 10.41 15.53 -2.60
C PHE A 143 9.83 16.90 -2.33
N GLU A 144 8.51 17.00 -2.31
CA GLU A 144 7.74 18.21 -2.01
C GLU A 144 6.88 17.99 -0.77
N PHE A 145 7.05 18.88 0.21
CA PHE A 145 6.37 18.83 1.49
C PHE A 145 5.35 19.97 1.63
N GLY A 146 4.40 19.84 2.56
CA GLY A 146 3.36 20.83 2.79
C GLY A 146 2.38 20.95 1.63
N LYS A 147 2.22 19.91 0.81
CA LYS A 147 1.34 19.88 -0.36
C LYS A 147 0.11 19.02 -0.08
N GLN A 148 -1.07 19.64 -0.05
CA GLN A 148 -2.35 18.95 0.07
C GLN A 148 -3.00 18.86 -1.30
N ILE A 149 -3.17 17.63 -1.79
CA ILE A 149 -3.88 17.40 -3.05
C ILE A 149 -5.38 17.72 -2.87
N VAL A 150 -5.95 18.44 -3.83
CA VAL A 150 -7.36 18.85 -3.83
C VAL A 150 -8.13 18.37 -5.04
N GLU A 151 -7.47 18.15 -6.16
CA GLU A 151 -8.04 17.63 -7.41
C GLU A 151 -6.96 16.90 -8.21
N ILE A 152 -7.36 16.03 -9.11
CA ILE A 152 -6.50 15.46 -10.16
C ILE A 152 -7.16 15.76 -11.50
N THR A 153 -6.37 16.21 -12.46
CA THR A 153 -6.82 16.50 -13.83
C THR A 153 -6.07 15.60 -14.82
N ASP A 154 -6.41 15.67 -16.09
CA ASP A 154 -5.67 14.97 -17.15
C ASP A 154 -4.22 15.47 -17.27
N ASP A 155 -3.94 16.71 -16.84
CA ASP A 155 -2.61 17.29 -16.82
C ASP A 155 -1.81 16.98 -15.54
N GLY A 156 -2.42 16.33 -14.55
CA GLY A 156 -1.79 15.94 -13.28
C GLY A 156 -2.51 16.47 -12.03
N PRO A 157 -1.88 16.36 -10.85
CA PRO A 157 -2.48 16.75 -9.58
C PRO A 157 -2.46 18.25 -9.33
N VAL A 158 -3.48 18.73 -8.60
CA VAL A 158 -3.61 20.12 -8.13
C VAL A 158 -3.46 20.14 -6.62
N PHE A 159 -2.63 21.03 -6.13
CA PHE A 159 -2.30 21.14 -4.70
C PHE A 159 -2.67 22.51 -4.12
N GLU A 160 -2.99 22.52 -2.85
CA GLU A 160 -2.91 23.66 -1.96
C GLU A 160 -1.66 23.55 -1.10
N THR A 161 -1.07 24.69 -0.73
CA THR A 161 0.10 24.73 0.14
C THR A 161 -0.33 24.82 1.60
N ILE A 162 0.18 23.93 2.44
CA ILE A 162 -0.02 23.96 3.89
C ILE A 162 1.10 24.75 4.53
N LEU A 163 0.74 25.76 5.31
CA LEU A 163 1.68 26.54 6.13
C LEU A 163 1.79 25.96 7.53
N TYR A 164 3.01 25.95 8.06
CA TYR A 164 3.36 25.44 9.37
C TYR A 164 4.04 26.53 10.21
N ASP A 165 3.84 26.50 11.51
CA ASP A 165 4.58 27.35 12.46
C ASP A 165 5.99 26.79 12.73
N ALA A 166 6.75 27.50 13.57
CA ALA A 166 8.12 27.11 13.94
C ALA A 166 8.16 25.77 14.70
N GLU A 167 7.07 25.36 15.32
CA GLU A 167 6.91 24.10 16.04
C GLU A 167 6.40 22.96 15.14
N GLY A 168 6.20 23.22 13.83
CA GLY A 168 5.73 22.22 12.86
C GLY A 168 4.23 21.91 12.95
N ARG A 169 3.42 22.77 13.58
CA ARG A 169 1.97 22.62 13.63
C ARG A 169 1.34 23.33 12.43
N GLN A 170 0.40 22.68 11.76
CA GLN A 170 -0.34 23.28 10.66
C GLN A 170 -1.09 24.54 11.15
N THR A 171 -0.82 25.67 10.53
CA THR A 171 -1.46 26.95 10.87
C THR A 171 -2.56 27.34 9.89
N ARG A 172 -2.32 27.15 8.61
CA ARG A 172 -3.21 27.60 7.56
C ARG A 172 -2.99 26.77 6.30
N VAL A 173 -3.99 26.71 5.44
CA VAL A 173 -3.87 26.26 4.03
C VAL A 173 -4.01 27.50 3.17
N GLU A 174 -3.11 27.70 2.21
CA GLU A 174 -3.25 28.77 1.23
C GLU A 174 -4.41 28.46 0.29
N GLU A 175 -5.26 29.46 0.01
CA GLU A 175 -6.41 29.32 -0.88
C GLU A 175 -6.01 29.25 -2.37
N THR A 176 -4.73 29.51 -2.67
CA THR A 176 -4.19 29.42 -4.03
C THR A 176 -3.84 27.98 -4.36
N THR A 177 -4.35 27.48 -5.47
CA THR A 177 -4.04 26.16 -5.99
C THR A 177 -2.89 26.21 -6.98
N GLU A 178 -2.07 25.17 -6.98
CA GLU A 178 -0.96 24.96 -7.92
C GLU A 178 -1.21 23.69 -8.72
N GLN A 179 -1.25 23.83 -10.05
CA GLN A 179 -1.29 22.69 -10.97
C GLN A 179 0.13 22.17 -11.18
N VAL A 180 0.34 20.89 -10.91
CA VAL A 180 1.58 20.20 -11.24
C VAL A 180 1.37 19.33 -12.48
N TYR A 181 2.19 19.54 -13.50
CA TYR A 181 2.12 18.75 -14.72
C TYR A 181 2.77 17.39 -14.52
N ALA A 182 2.00 16.33 -14.70
CA ALA A 182 2.44 14.95 -14.62
C ALA A 182 1.64 14.07 -15.59
N ASP A 183 2.34 13.19 -16.30
CA ASP A 183 1.73 12.25 -17.23
C ASP A 183 0.92 11.18 -16.48
N SER A 184 1.36 10.84 -15.27
CA SER A 184 0.64 9.95 -14.37
C SER A 184 0.75 10.37 -12.91
N THR A 185 -0.30 10.04 -12.14
CA THR A 185 -0.36 10.24 -10.68
C THR A 185 -0.50 8.89 -9.98
N ILE A 186 0.40 8.56 -9.05
CA ILE A 186 0.33 7.32 -8.28
C ILE A 186 0.01 7.61 -6.81
N ILE A 187 -1.13 7.10 -6.35
CA ILE A 187 -1.61 7.27 -4.97
C ILE A 187 -0.99 6.21 -4.07
N SER A 188 -0.21 6.65 -3.06
CA SER A 188 0.53 5.82 -2.11
C SER A 188 0.30 6.24 -0.66
N ILE A 189 -0.96 6.41 -0.26
CA ILE A 189 -1.40 6.90 1.05
C ILE A 189 -1.79 5.79 2.03
N SER A 190 -1.24 4.60 1.90
CA SER A 190 -1.56 3.42 2.71
C SER A 190 -2.68 2.55 2.14
N GLN A 191 -2.94 1.44 2.82
CA GLN A 191 -3.90 0.42 2.43
C GLN A 191 -4.80 0.05 3.61
N GLY A 192 -5.93 -0.58 3.31
CA GLY A 192 -6.87 -1.10 4.29
C GLY A 192 -7.17 -2.59 4.05
N PRO A 193 -7.77 -3.25 5.03
CA PRO A 193 -8.19 -4.63 4.90
C PRO A 193 -9.40 -4.78 3.97
N LYS A 194 -9.53 -5.97 3.39
CA LYS A 194 -10.76 -6.39 2.72
C LYS A 194 -11.71 -6.99 3.75
N SER A 195 -12.97 -6.54 3.79
CA SER A 195 -13.96 -6.95 4.77
C SER A 195 -14.59 -8.34 4.53
N LYS A 196 -14.30 -8.96 3.38
CA LYS A 196 -14.99 -10.18 2.95
C LYS A 196 -14.97 -11.30 3.99
N LEU A 197 -13.80 -11.61 4.54
CA LEU A 197 -13.66 -12.70 5.52
C LEU A 197 -14.47 -12.44 6.79
N VAL A 198 -14.50 -11.18 7.26
CA VAL A 198 -15.32 -10.78 8.42
C VAL A 198 -16.81 -10.91 8.10
N ASN A 199 -17.24 -10.48 6.92
CA ASN A 199 -18.64 -10.49 6.51
C ASN A 199 -19.19 -11.91 6.27
N THR A 200 -18.31 -12.89 6.01
CA THR A 200 -18.71 -14.29 5.72
C THR A 200 -18.43 -15.23 6.88
N THR A 201 -17.91 -14.75 8.01
CA THR A 201 -17.59 -15.57 9.18
C THR A 201 -18.33 -15.04 10.40
N GLU A 202 -19.38 -15.74 10.81
CA GLU A 202 -20.16 -15.37 11.96
C GLU A 202 -19.31 -15.34 13.24
N GLY A 203 -19.43 -14.28 14.04
CA GLY A 203 -18.66 -14.09 15.28
C GLY A 203 -17.28 -13.48 15.10
N LEU A 204 -16.74 -13.40 13.88
CA LEU A 204 -15.47 -12.74 13.61
C LEU A 204 -15.68 -11.22 13.55
N LYS A 205 -15.02 -10.47 14.44
CA LYS A 205 -15.19 -9.01 14.55
C LYS A 205 -13.96 -8.26 14.09
N ALA A 206 -14.21 -7.07 13.57
CA ALA A 206 -13.18 -6.11 13.18
C ALA A 206 -13.35 -4.79 13.95
N SER A 207 -12.25 -4.06 14.09
CA SER A 207 -12.20 -2.70 14.62
C SER A 207 -12.84 -1.69 13.66
N LYS A 208 -12.98 -0.43 14.08
CA LYS A 208 -13.45 0.68 13.22
C LYS A 208 -12.60 0.85 11.95
N ASN A 209 -11.33 0.46 12.01
CA ASN A 209 -10.41 0.51 10.86
C ASN A 209 -10.46 -0.74 9.99
N GLY A 210 -11.36 -1.70 10.28
CA GLY A 210 -11.55 -2.94 9.54
C GLY A 210 -10.52 -4.03 9.85
N LEU A 211 -9.57 -3.80 10.76
CA LEU A 211 -8.60 -4.80 11.20
C LEU A 211 -9.26 -5.80 12.16
N LEU A 212 -8.89 -7.07 12.07
CA LEU A 212 -9.40 -8.10 12.98
C LEU A 212 -9.09 -7.74 14.43
N MET A 213 -10.10 -7.89 15.30
CA MET A 213 -9.92 -7.70 16.73
C MET A 213 -9.24 -8.93 17.30
N THR A 214 -8.13 -8.73 18.03
CA THR A 214 -7.38 -9.80 18.71
C THR A 214 -7.08 -9.42 20.16
N ASP A 215 -6.88 -10.43 20.98
CA ASP A 215 -6.29 -10.27 22.31
C ASP A 215 -4.76 -10.14 22.24
N GLU A 216 -4.11 -10.07 23.40
CA GLU A 216 -2.64 -9.97 23.52
C GLU A 216 -1.89 -11.18 22.96
N ARG A 217 -2.56 -12.32 22.82
CA ARG A 217 -2.01 -13.57 22.26
C ARG A 217 -2.27 -13.71 20.75
N GLY A 218 -2.93 -12.71 20.16
CA GLY A 218 -3.32 -12.73 18.75
C GLY A 218 -4.58 -13.55 18.46
N GLN A 219 -5.29 -14.08 19.49
CA GLN A 219 -6.54 -14.79 19.30
C GLN A 219 -7.66 -13.81 18.94
N THR A 220 -8.41 -14.14 17.90
CA THR A 220 -9.56 -13.32 17.45
C THR A 220 -10.77 -13.49 18.37
N THR A 221 -11.90 -12.90 17.99
CA THR A 221 -13.17 -13.08 18.71
C THR A 221 -13.75 -14.50 18.62
N ILE A 222 -13.13 -15.38 17.84
CA ILE A 222 -13.51 -16.79 17.71
C ILE A 222 -12.37 -17.65 18.27
N PRO A 223 -12.65 -18.56 19.24
CA PRO A 223 -11.65 -19.48 19.77
C PRO A 223 -10.99 -20.33 18.68
N GLY A 224 -9.67 -20.51 18.76
CA GLY A 224 -8.88 -21.26 17.78
C GLY A 224 -8.54 -20.52 16.51
N ILE A 225 -9.01 -19.27 16.35
CA ILE A 225 -8.64 -18.40 15.22
C ILE A 225 -7.74 -17.29 15.69
N PHE A 226 -6.56 -17.18 15.09
CA PHE A 226 -5.54 -16.18 15.40
C PHE A 226 -5.33 -15.28 14.21
N ALA A 227 -4.90 -14.02 14.45
CA ALA A 227 -4.55 -13.08 13.40
C ALA A 227 -3.40 -12.17 13.81
N SER A 228 -2.59 -11.77 12.83
CA SER A 228 -1.53 -10.75 12.97
C SER A 228 -1.22 -10.12 11.61
N GLY A 229 -0.65 -8.90 11.65
CA GLY A 229 -0.21 -8.16 10.47
C GLY A 229 -0.62 -6.70 10.46
#